data_45abc10e00a0f57466592ef09d8a95cb
#
_entry.id   45abc10e00a0f57466592ef09d8a95cb
#
_cell.length_a   1.000
_cell.length_b   1.000
_cell.length_c   1.000
_cell.angle_alpha   90.00
_cell.angle_beta   90.00
_cell.angle_gamma   90.00
#
_symmetry.space_group_name_H-M   'P 1'
#
loop_
_entity.id
_entity.type
_entity.pdbx_description
1 polymer ?
#
loop_
_entity_poly.entity_id
_entity_poly.type
_entity_poly.pdbx_seq_one_letter_code
_entity_poly.pdbx_strand_id
1 'polypeptide(L)'
;MHYNPFAYVHSEKDILKLVTTLMTNTKGEGSGGDPFWEKSERLLLTALIAYLHYEAPVEEQNFATLLEMLNTMQVLEDDEEYQNPVDLLFEELAKKKPNSFAGRQYKLYKLAAGKTAKSILISCGARLAPFDIQELRDLTMYDELQLDTLGDKKTALFLIMSDTDSTFNFLISMVYTQLFNLLCDKADDVYGGKLPVHVRCLIDECANIGQIPNLEKLVATIRSREISACLVLQARSQLKAIYKDNADTIVGNMDSQIFLGGSEPTTLKDLSEMLGKETIDAFNTSDTRGNSPSYGTTFQKMGHELLSRDELAVLDGGKCILQLRGVRPFLSDKYDLTQHPNYKLTSDYDPKNTFDIEKYLKRKEKINSNDEFVVIDADSLPPA
;
A
#
# COMPACT_ATOMS: atom_id res chain seq x y z
N MET A 1 16.30 8.76 -2.00
CA MET A 1 15.72 9.22 -0.73
C MET A 1 15.43 8.00 0.12
N HIS A 2 15.72 8.08 1.41
CA HIS A 2 15.54 6.99 2.37
C HIS A 2 14.16 7.09 3.01
N TYR A 3 13.64 5.94 3.41
CA TYR A 3 12.36 5.81 4.09
C TYR A 3 12.50 4.90 5.30
N ASN A 4 12.41 5.46 6.49
CA ASN A 4 12.42 4.69 7.73
C ASN A 4 11.01 4.67 8.34
N PRO A 5 10.32 3.51 8.34
CA PRO A 5 8.99 3.41 8.94
C PRO A 5 8.93 3.77 10.43
N PHE A 6 10.02 3.64 11.18
CA PHE A 6 10.06 4.00 12.60
C PHE A 6 9.92 5.52 12.82
N ALA A 7 10.34 6.35 11.87
CA ALA A 7 10.23 7.80 11.96
C ALA A 7 8.77 8.29 12.06
N TYR A 8 7.81 7.45 11.66
CA TYR A 8 6.38 7.74 11.65
C TYR A 8 5.60 6.99 12.74
N VAL A 9 6.28 6.44 13.70
CA VAL A 9 5.70 5.80 14.89
C VAL A 9 5.67 6.82 16.01
N HIS A 10 4.49 7.22 16.45
CA HIS A 10 4.31 8.20 17.53
C HIS A 10 3.55 7.62 18.73
N SER A 11 2.98 6.43 18.59
CA SER A 11 2.14 5.81 19.62
C SER A 11 2.17 4.28 19.55
N GLU A 12 1.72 3.63 20.64
CA GLU A 12 1.49 2.18 20.67
C GLU A 12 0.56 1.72 19.53
N LYS A 13 -0.42 2.55 19.15
CA LYS A 13 -1.33 2.29 18.03
C LYS A 13 -0.59 2.24 16.69
N ASP A 14 0.40 3.09 16.48
CA ASP A 14 1.17 3.12 15.23
C ASP A 14 2.11 1.92 15.13
N ILE A 15 2.68 1.47 16.26
CA ILE A 15 3.42 0.21 16.33
C ILE A 15 2.54 -0.96 15.87
N LEU A 16 1.32 -1.06 16.39
CA LEU A 16 0.38 -2.12 15.99
C LEU A 16 0.00 -2.04 14.51
N LYS A 17 -0.15 -0.84 13.94
CA LYS A 17 -0.42 -0.65 12.51
C LYS A 17 0.78 -1.08 11.67
N LEU A 18 2.01 -0.68 12.06
CA LEU A 18 3.25 -1.07 11.37
C LEU A 18 3.41 -2.59 11.33
N VAL A 19 3.29 -3.25 12.49
CA VAL A 19 3.33 -4.71 12.59
C VAL A 19 2.23 -5.36 11.74
N THR A 20 1.01 -4.82 11.75
CA THR A 20 -0.09 -5.36 10.95
C THR A 20 0.21 -5.27 9.46
N THR A 21 0.72 -4.14 8.99
CA THR A 21 1.07 -3.95 7.57
C THR A 21 2.19 -4.87 7.14
N LEU A 22 3.25 -5.00 7.95
CA LEU A 22 4.35 -5.93 7.71
C LEU A 22 3.82 -7.36 7.60
N MET A 23 3.08 -7.82 8.59
CA MET A 23 2.57 -9.19 8.64
C MET A 23 1.59 -9.51 7.51
N THR A 24 0.75 -8.56 7.12
CA THR A 24 -0.21 -8.75 6.02
C THR A 24 0.51 -8.97 4.69
N ASN A 25 1.59 -8.23 4.44
CA ASN A 25 2.28 -8.20 3.16
C ASN A 25 3.51 -9.13 3.06
N THR A 26 3.88 -9.78 4.15
CA THR A 26 4.98 -10.77 4.18
C THR A 26 4.48 -12.18 4.49
N LYS A 27 3.21 -12.48 4.21
CA LYS A 27 2.66 -13.84 4.31
C LYS A 27 3.20 -14.69 3.17
N GLY A 28 3.76 -15.86 3.51
CA GLY A 28 4.14 -16.87 2.50
C GLY A 28 2.91 -17.42 1.77
N GLU A 29 3.11 -17.94 0.57
CA GLU A 29 2.08 -18.64 -0.18
C GLU A 29 1.61 -19.88 0.60
N GLY A 30 0.31 -20.03 0.78
CA GLY A 30 -0.30 -21.19 1.47
C GLY A 30 -0.78 -20.95 2.91
N SER A 31 -1.00 -19.73 3.32
CA SER A 31 -1.37 -19.36 4.69
C SER A 31 -2.84 -19.68 5.05
N GLY A 32 -3.12 -20.95 5.30
CA GLY A 32 -4.27 -21.44 6.05
C GLY A 32 -3.88 -22.01 7.40
N GLY A 33 -2.73 -21.58 7.97
CA GLY A 33 -2.19 -22.09 9.23
C GLY A 33 -2.98 -21.66 10.47
N ASP A 34 -2.72 -22.33 11.59
CA ASP A 34 -3.31 -22.01 12.89
C ASP A 34 -3.07 -20.53 13.23
N PRO A 35 -4.12 -19.75 13.55
CA PRO A 35 -4.03 -18.35 13.96
C PRO A 35 -3.09 -18.10 15.15
N PHE A 36 -2.73 -19.13 15.90
CA PHE A 36 -1.79 -19.09 17.01
C PHE A 36 -0.43 -18.53 16.56
N TRP A 37 0.11 -19.02 15.45
CA TRP A 37 1.44 -18.61 14.96
C TRP A 37 1.47 -17.11 14.61
N GLU A 38 0.48 -16.65 13.84
CA GLU A 38 0.39 -15.23 13.46
C GLU A 38 0.26 -14.31 14.69
N LYS A 39 -0.51 -14.74 15.69
CA LYS A 39 -0.65 -13.99 16.95
C LYS A 39 0.64 -13.95 17.75
N SER A 40 1.36 -15.04 17.79
CA SER A 40 2.62 -15.14 18.54
C SER A 40 3.75 -14.34 17.89
N GLU A 41 3.88 -14.39 16.56
CA GLU A 41 4.78 -13.54 15.79
C GLU A 41 4.48 -12.05 16.04
N ARG A 42 3.20 -11.69 16.02
CA ARG A 42 2.74 -10.32 16.28
C ARG A 42 3.17 -9.82 17.65
N LEU A 43 3.05 -10.65 18.69
CA LEU A 43 3.50 -10.30 20.05
C LEU A 43 4.99 -9.99 20.07
N LEU A 44 5.80 -10.86 19.48
CA LEU A 44 7.26 -10.68 19.46
C LEU A 44 7.64 -9.42 18.67
N LEU A 45 7.18 -9.28 17.42
CA LEU A 45 7.49 -8.10 16.59
C LEU A 45 7.02 -6.81 17.26
N THR A 46 5.83 -6.81 17.87
CA THR A 46 5.34 -5.65 18.63
C THR A 46 6.23 -5.32 19.81
N ALA A 47 6.70 -6.32 20.55
CA ALA A 47 7.59 -6.11 21.68
C ALA A 47 8.92 -5.50 21.26
N LEU A 48 9.57 -6.06 20.23
CA LEU A 48 10.88 -5.60 19.74
C LEU A 48 10.79 -4.20 19.13
N ILE A 49 9.80 -3.92 18.28
CA ILE A 49 9.58 -2.60 17.68
C ILE A 49 9.28 -1.56 18.76
N ALA A 50 8.45 -1.91 19.75
CA ALA A 50 8.16 -1.03 20.87
C ALA A 50 9.41 -0.75 21.73
N TYR A 51 10.26 -1.77 21.94
CA TYR A 51 11.54 -1.57 22.65
C TYR A 51 12.42 -0.59 21.89
N LEU A 52 12.65 -0.81 20.61
CA LEU A 52 13.45 0.10 19.78
C LEU A 52 12.90 1.52 19.79
N HIS A 53 11.60 1.68 19.65
CA HIS A 53 10.97 2.99 19.59
C HIS A 53 11.09 3.78 20.92
N TYR A 54 10.93 3.12 22.07
CA TYR A 54 10.88 3.81 23.38
C TYR A 54 12.18 3.84 24.16
N GLU A 55 13.09 2.92 23.90
CA GLU A 55 14.28 2.73 24.72
C GLU A 55 15.59 2.88 23.94
N ALA A 56 15.59 2.66 22.61
CA ALA A 56 16.80 2.75 21.80
C ALA A 56 17.03 4.19 21.28
N PRO A 57 18.31 4.58 21.04
CA PRO A 57 18.64 5.81 20.33
C PRO A 57 17.97 5.86 18.95
N VAL A 58 17.75 7.08 18.43
CA VAL A 58 17.04 7.27 17.15
C VAL A 58 17.74 6.58 15.99
N GLU A 59 19.06 6.54 16.01
CA GLU A 59 19.90 5.90 14.99
C GLU A 59 19.71 4.38 14.93
N GLU A 60 19.26 3.77 16.03
CA GLU A 60 18.98 2.33 16.11
C GLU A 60 17.50 1.99 15.85
N GLN A 61 16.65 2.98 15.71
CA GLN A 61 15.22 2.79 15.44
C GLN A 61 14.97 2.49 13.95
N ASN A 62 15.33 1.28 13.51
CA ASN A 62 15.19 0.84 12.12
C ASN A 62 15.05 -0.70 12.02
N PHE A 63 14.73 -1.19 10.82
CA PHE A 63 14.57 -2.63 10.58
C PHE A 63 15.88 -3.41 10.60
N ALA A 64 17.02 -2.78 10.32
CA ALA A 64 18.32 -3.45 10.41
C ALA A 64 18.60 -3.85 11.87
N THR A 65 18.43 -2.91 12.80
CA THR A 65 18.58 -3.17 14.25
C THR A 65 17.56 -4.18 14.75
N LEU A 66 16.29 -4.11 14.26
CA LEU A 66 15.27 -5.11 14.59
C LEU A 66 15.70 -6.52 14.17
N LEU A 67 16.26 -6.68 12.98
CA LEU A 67 16.75 -7.96 12.48
C LEU A 67 17.95 -8.44 13.31
N GLU A 68 18.87 -7.57 13.67
CA GLU A 68 20.01 -7.89 14.55
C GLU A 68 19.53 -8.35 15.92
N MET A 69 18.57 -7.67 16.54
CA MET A 69 17.96 -8.13 17.80
C MET A 69 17.37 -9.54 17.65
N LEU A 70 16.62 -9.79 16.58
CA LEU A 70 16.03 -11.10 16.35
C LEU A 70 17.11 -12.19 16.17
N ASN A 71 18.19 -11.89 15.46
CA ASN A 71 19.30 -12.82 15.22
C ASN A 71 20.07 -13.17 16.50
N THR A 72 20.09 -12.28 17.50
CA THR A 72 20.71 -12.57 18.81
C THR A 72 19.81 -13.39 19.73
N MET A 73 18.53 -13.54 19.38
CA MET A 73 17.57 -14.34 20.15
C MET A 73 17.79 -15.83 19.88
N GLN A 74 18.47 -16.50 20.78
CA GLN A 74 18.64 -17.94 20.75
C GLN A 74 17.74 -18.61 21.77
N VAL A 75 17.18 -19.76 21.40
CA VAL A 75 16.39 -20.62 22.31
C VAL A 75 17.03 -21.99 22.35
N LEU A 76 17.44 -22.43 23.53
CA LEU A 76 17.93 -23.77 23.78
C LEU A 76 16.74 -24.66 24.17
N GLU A 77 16.57 -25.80 23.47
CA GLU A 77 15.43 -26.70 23.71
C GLU A 77 15.56 -27.46 25.04
N ASP A 78 16.79 -27.67 25.47
CA ASP A 78 17.12 -28.46 26.67
C ASP A 78 17.40 -27.60 27.91
N ASP A 79 17.33 -26.27 27.79
CA ASP A 79 17.58 -25.34 28.88
C ASP A 79 16.53 -24.18 28.84
N GLU A 80 15.48 -24.34 29.63
CA GLU A 80 14.41 -23.34 29.75
C GLU A 80 14.82 -22.09 30.55
N GLU A 81 15.90 -22.18 31.32
CA GLU A 81 16.43 -21.04 32.12
C GLU A 81 17.43 -20.20 31.30
N TYR A 82 17.80 -20.63 30.10
CA TYR A 82 18.72 -19.87 29.25
C TYR A 82 18.15 -18.49 28.89
N GLN A 83 18.96 -17.49 29.16
CA GLN A 83 18.65 -16.08 28.84
C GLN A 83 19.54 -15.60 27.68
N ASN A 84 18.92 -15.21 26.60
CA ASN A 84 19.63 -14.56 25.50
C ASN A 84 19.82 -13.06 25.76
N PRO A 85 20.65 -12.32 24.99
CA PRO A 85 20.90 -10.90 25.21
C PRO A 85 19.63 -10.03 25.22
N VAL A 86 18.62 -10.37 24.40
CA VAL A 86 17.35 -9.62 24.36
C VAL A 86 16.53 -9.87 25.63
N ASP A 87 16.55 -11.08 26.19
CA ASP A 87 15.93 -11.37 27.50
C ASP A 87 16.48 -10.43 28.59
N LEU A 88 17.79 -10.22 28.61
CA LEU A 88 18.44 -9.33 29.59
C LEU A 88 18.00 -7.88 29.42
N LEU A 89 17.86 -7.39 28.17
CA LEU A 89 17.34 -6.04 27.89
C LEU A 89 15.91 -5.87 28.42
N PHE A 90 15.04 -6.85 28.21
CA PHE A 90 13.66 -6.78 28.72
C PHE A 90 13.55 -6.98 30.24
N GLU A 91 14.46 -7.72 30.88
CA GLU A 91 14.55 -7.77 32.34
C GLU A 91 14.98 -6.42 32.94
N GLU A 92 15.94 -5.77 32.32
CA GLU A 92 16.36 -4.43 32.74
C GLU A 92 15.21 -3.43 32.55
N LEU A 93 14.52 -3.49 31.42
CA LEU A 93 13.33 -2.68 31.16
C LEU A 93 12.24 -2.93 32.23
N ALA A 94 12.00 -4.18 32.60
CA ALA A 94 11.00 -4.54 33.62
C ALA A 94 11.36 -3.97 35.00
N LYS A 95 12.67 -3.87 35.35
CA LYS A 95 13.13 -3.24 36.58
C LYS A 95 12.93 -1.71 36.57
N LYS A 96 13.19 -1.06 35.41
CA LYS A 96 13.04 0.40 35.23
C LYS A 96 11.60 0.84 35.03
N LYS A 97 10.85 0.11 34.20
CA LYS A 97 9.48 0.43 33.75
C LYS A 97 8.59 -0.84 33.76
N PRO A 98 8.12 -1.31 34.93
CA PRO A 98 7.42 -2.62 35.07
C PRO A 98 6.17 -2.79 34.19
N ASN A 99 5.52 -1.68 33.83
CA ASN A 99 4.28 -1.68 33.04
C ASN A 99 4.48 -1.15 31.62
N SER A 100 5.71 -1.15 31.08
CA SER A 100 5.98 -0.71 29.73
C SER A 100 5.21 -1.56 28.71
N PHE A 101 4.77 -0.94 27.61
CA PHE A 101 4.05 -1.65 26.53
C PHE A 101 4.91 -2.76 25.94
N ALA A 102 6.17 -2.47 25.63
CA ALA A 102 7.14 -3.43 25.13
C ALA A 102 7.28 -4.64 26.08
N GLY A 103 7.47 -4.39 27.37
CA GLY A 103 7.62 -5.43 28.39
C GLY A 103 6.37 -6.33 28.52
N ARG A 104 5.17 -5.73 28.47
CA ARG A 104 3.91 -6.51 28.48
C ARG A 104 3.80 -7.45 27.26
N GLN A 105 4.12 -6.98 26.06
CA GLN A 105 4.09 -7.79 24.85
C GLN A 105 5.15 -8.90 24.89
N TYR A 106 6.35 -8.59 25.33
CA TYR A 106 7.43 -9.57 25.46
C TYR A 106 7.11 -10.67 26.48
N LYS A 107 6.54 -10.31 27.63
CA LYS A 107 6.11 -11.26 28.63
C LYS A 107 5.09 -12.27 28.11
N LEU A 108 4.16 -11.83 27.24
CA LEU A 108 3.20 -12.73 26.59
C LEU A 108 3.89 -13.67 25.58
N TYR A 109 4.86 -13.17 24.82
CA TYR A 109 5.67 -14.00 23.93
C TYR A 109 6.43 -15.08 24.70
N LYS A 110 7.03 -14.73 25.85
CA LYS A 110 7.82 -15.65 26.71
C LYS A 110 6.98 -16.77 27.37
N LEU A 111 5.65 -16.76 27.21
CA LEU A 111 4.82 -17.92 27.57
C LEU A 111 5.01 -19.09 26.60
N ALA A 112 5.55 -18.85 25.41
CA ALA A 112 5.98 -19.88 24.50
C ALA A 112 7.37 -20.38 24.91
N ALA A 113 7.53 -21.70 25.06
CA ALA A 113 8.79 -22.32 25.48
C ALA A 113 9.32 -23.30 24.41
N GLY A 114 10.61 -23.60 24.49
CA GLY A 114 11.26 -24.66 23.73
C GLY A 114 11.03 -24.56 22.22
N LYS A 115 10.56 -25.62 21.60
CA LYS A 115 10.33 -25.71 20.15
C LYS A 115 9.35 -24.67 19.62
N THR A 116 8.35 -24.29 20.41
CA THR A 116 7.36 -23.28 20.02
C THR A 116 8.01 -21.90 19.87
N ALA A 117 8.81 -21.47 20.85
CA ALA A 117 9.53 -20.21 20.80
C ALA A 117 10.51 -20.18 19.61
N LYS A 118 11.26 -21.26 19.38
CA LYS A 118 12.16 -21.40 18.23
C LYS A 118 11.43 -21.27 16.88
N SER A 119 10.26 -21.90 16.76
CA SER A 119 9.46 -21.79 15.52
C SER A 119 8.94 -20.37 15.30
N ILE A 120 8.54 -19.64 16.34
CA ILE A 120 8.13 -18.24 16.25
C ILE A 120 9.31 -17.37 15.76
N LEU A 121 10.52 -17.56 16.30
CA LEU A 121 11.71 -16.84 15.86
C LEU A 121 12.04 -17.09 14.39
N ILE A 122 12.00 -18.35 13.94
CA ILE A 122 12.22 -18.70 12.54
C ILE A 122 11.18 -18.02 11.65
N SER A 123 9.92 -18.01 12.04
CA SER A 123 8.85 -17.37 11.27
C SER A 123 8.99 -15.86 11.20
N CYS A 124 9.36 -15.20 12.31
CA CYS A 124 9.69 -13.78 12.32
C CYS A 124 10.90 -13.46 11.43
N GLY A 125 11.95 -14.30 11.50
CA GLY A 125 13.13 -14.18 10.64
C GLY A 125 12.79 -14.27 9.16
N ALA A 126 11.92 -15.21 8.77
CA ALA A 126 11.47 -15.34 7.39
C ALA A 126 10.71 -14.08 6.90
N ARG A 127 9.91 -13.43 7.77
CA ARG A 127 9.22 -12.17 7.43
C ARG A 127 10.17 -10.99 7.28
N LEU A 128 11.23 -10.97 8.07
CA LEU A 128 12.23 -9.89 8.04
C LEU A 128 13.38 -10.18 7.07
N ALA A 129 13.45 -11.36 6.44
CA ALA A 129 14.49 -11.73 5.50
C ALA A 129 14.75 -10.71 4.37
N PRO A 130 13.74 -10.01 3.80
CA PRO A 130 14.01 -8.96 2.83
C PRO A 130 14.93 -7.85 3.35
N PHE A 131 14.89 -7.53 4.65
CA PHE A 131 15.75 -6.52 5.28
C PHE A 131 17.20 -6.97 5.50
N ASP A 132 17.54 -8.21 5.15
CA ASP A 132 18.92 -8.67 5.09
C ASP A 132 19.63 -8.26 3.79
N ILE A 133 18.87 -7.82 2.78
CA ILE A 133 19.39 -7.27 1.53
C ILE A 133 19.96 -5.88 1.81
N GLN A 134 21.25 -5.66 1.45
CA GLN A 134 21.99 -4.45 1.80
C GLN A 134 21.30 -3.18 1.29
N GLU A 135 20.81 -3.18 0.06
CA GLU A 135 20.13 -2.04 -0.54
C GLU A 135 18.86 -1.66 0.21
N LEU A 136 18.13 -2.64 0.75
CA LEU A 136 16.93 -2.38 1.54
C LEU A 136 17.28 -1.90 2.95
N ARG A 137 18.33 -2.46 3.57
CA ARG A 137 18.86 -1.97 4.84
C ARG A 137 19.22 -0.50 4.73
N ASP A 138 20.00 -0.14 3.71
CA ASP A 138 20.43 1.24 3.48
C ASP A 138 19.22 2.15 3.24
N LEU A 139 18.26 1.73 2.42
CA LEU A 139 17.04 2.48 2.10
C LEU A 139 16.19 2.79 3.34
N THR A 140 16.17 1.88 4.34
CA THR A 140 15.28 1.98 5.51
C THR A 140 15.98 2.41 6.81
N MET A 141 17.25 2.80 6.73
CA MET A 141 18.04 3.13 7.91
C MET A 141 17.65 4.47 8.56
N TYR A 142 17.32 5.47 7.75
CA TYR A 142 16.87 6.79 8.20
C TYR A 142 15.80 7.35 7.26
N ASP A 143 15.15 8.45 7.61
CA ASP A 143 14.05 9.02 6.83
C ASP A 143 14.41 10.33 6.13
N GLU A 144 14.03 10.46 4.88
CA GLU A 144 14.11 11.69 4.07
C GLU A 144 12.78 12.07 3.42
N LEU A 145 11.76 11.19 3.48
CA LEU A 145 10.50 11.41 2.76
C LEU A 145 9.64 12.50 3.41
N GLN A 146 9.71 12.65 4.73
CA GLN A 146 8.90 13.61 5.49
C GLN A 146 7.41 13.49 5.13
N LEU A 147 6.86 12.27 5.18
CA LEU A 147 5.47 11.98 4.79
C LEU A 147 4.44 12.83 5.53
N ASP A 148 4.75 13.21 6.76
CA ASP A 148 3.92 14.06 7.62
C ASP A 148 3.81 15.51 7.12
N THR A 149 4.69 15.96 6.19
CA THR A 149 4.65 17.31 5.60
C THR A 149 3.85 17.38 4.29
N LEU A 150 3.45 16.24 3.73
CA LEU A 150 2.57 16.22 2.57
C LEU A 150 1.20 16.82 2.94
N GLY A 151 0.69 17.71 2.12
CA GLY A 151 -0.53 18.44 2.44
C GLY A 151 -0.32 19.80 3.12
N ASP A 152 0.88 20.13 3.62
CA ASP A 152 1.22 21.45 4.14
C ASP A 152 1.64 22.40 3.02
N LYS A 153 2.36 21.89 2.04
CA LYS A 153 2.89 22.62 0.89
C LYS A 153 2.73 21.80 -0.40
N LYS A 154 2.76 22.47 -1.54
CA LYS A 154 2.76 21.80 -2.84
C LYS A 154 4.01 20.94 -2.99
N THR A 155 3.84 19.64 -2.97
CA THR A 155 4.90 18.65 -3.07
C THR A 155 4.50 17.57 -4.07
N ALA A 156 5.47 17.03 -4.82
CA ALA A 156 5.30 15.83 -5.64
C ALA A 156 6.27 14.76 -5.11
N LEU A 157 5.73 13.65 -4.65
CA LEU A 157 6.46 12.46 -4.24
C LEU A 157 6.28 11.37 -5.29
N PHE A 158 7.38 10.85 -5.82
CA PHE A 158 7.40 9.74 -6.76
C PHE A 158 7.95 8.49 -6.08
N LEU A 159 7.12 7.44 -6.01
CA LEU A 159 7.50 6.12 -5.52
C LEU A 159 7.68 5.23 -6.75
N ILE A 160 8.92 4.91 -7.08
CA ILE A 160 9.26 4.10 -8.24
C ILE A 160 9.52 2.67 -7.76
N MET A 161 8.80 1.71 -8.34
CA MET A 161 8.91 0.30 -8.03
C MET A 161 9.10 -0.51 -9.31
N SER A 162 9.65 -1.72 -9.20
CA SER A 162 9.70 -2.65 -10.31
C SER A 162 8.28 -3.16 -10.62
N ASP A 163 7.96 -3.30 -11.89
CA ASP A 163 6.73 -3.92 -12.38
C ASP A 163 6.86 -5.45 -12.50
N THR A 164 8.09 -5.95 -12.51
CA THR A 164 8.40 -7.38 -12.66
C THR A 164 8.83 -8.08 -11.37
N ASP A 165 9.18 -7.33 -10.32
CA ASP A 165 9.64 -7.85 -9.05
C ASP A 165 8.76 -7.36 -7.89
N SER A 166 8.08 -8.29 -7.23
CA SER A 166 7.18 -8.01 -6.10
C SER A 166 7.85 -8.06 -4.73
N THR A 167 9.15 -8.35 -4.66
CA THR A 167 9.88 -8.58 -3.40
C THR A 167 9.75 -7.43 -2.40
N PHE A 168 9.70 -6.19 -2.88
CA PHE A 168 9.66 -5.00 -2.04
C PHE A 168 8.29 -4.29 -1.98
N ASN A 169 7.24 -4.90 -2.53
CA ASN A 169 5.90 -4.31 -2.58
C ASN A 169 5.34 -4.01 -1.18
N PHE A 170 5.69 -4.80 -0.18
CA PHE A 170 5.31 -4.57 1.21
C PHE A 170 5.78 -3.20 1.73
N LEU A 171 6.92 -2.68 1.24
CA LEU A 171 7.45 -1.38 1.65
C LEU A 171 6.55 -0.24 1.14
N ILE A 172 6.09 -0.34 -0.10
CA ILE A 172 5.15 0.64 -0.69
C ILE A 172 3.81 0.62 0.08
N SER A 173 3.32 -0.58 0.43
CA SER A 173 2.14 -0.70 1.29
C SER A 173 2.32 -0.03 2.65
N MET A 174 3.52 -0.12 3.26
CA MET A 174 3.84 0.59 4.50
C MET A 174 3.81 2.11 4.30
N VAL A 175 4.44 2.63 3.23
CA VAL A 175 4.41 4.07 2.90
C VAL A 175 2.97 4.56 2.81
N TYR A 176 2.11 3.91 2.03
CA TYR A 176 0.71 4.33 1.90
C TYR A 176 -0.09 4.20 3.20
N THR A 177 0.14 3.14 3.96
CA THR A 177 -0.52 2.96 5.26
C THR A 177 -0.17 4.08 6.22
N GLN A 178 1.12 4.42 6.32
CA GLN A 178 1.59 5.50 7.17
C GLN A 178 1.13 6.86 6.65
N LEU A 179 1.26 7.11 5.35
CA LEU A 179 0.82 8.35 4.71
C LEU A 179 -0.66 8.65 5.00
N PHE A 180 -1.56 7.72 4.72
CA PHE A 180 -2.99 7.94 4.97
C PHE A 180 -3.29 8.19 6.44
N ASN A 181 -2.65 7.46 7.36
CA ASN A 181 -2.85 7.67 8.79
C ASN A 181 -2.35 9.05 9.24
N LEU A 182 -1.11 9.41 8.87
CA LEU A 182 -0.50 10.70 9.21
C LEU A 182 -1.31 11.87 8.69
N LEU A 183 -1.73 11.81 7.42
CA LEU A 183 -2.50 12.88 6.80
C LEU A 183 -3.90 13.01 7.42
N CYS A 184 -4.55 11.90 7.76
CA CYS A 184 -5.85 11.93 8.44
C CYS A 184 -5.73 12.50 9.85
N ASP A 185 -4.78 11.99 10.64
CA ASP A 185 -4.56 12.47 12.01
C ASP A 185 -4.17 13.96 11.99
N LYS A 186 -3.30 14.39 11.07
CA LYS A 186 -2.91 15.79 10.91
C LYS A 186 -4.07 16.70 10.46
N ALA A 187 -4.91 16.24 9.54
CA ALA A 187 -6.09 16.98 9.12
C ALA A 187 -7.04 17.20 10.29
N ASP A 188 -7.26 16.18 11.11
CA ASP A 188 -8.18 16.24 12.24
C ASP A 188 -7.62 17.05 13.42
N ASP A 189 -6.39 16.75 13.84
CA ASP A 189 -5.80 17.26 15.08
C ASP A 189 -5.16 18.65 14.90
N VAL A 190 -4.62 18.96 13.72
CA VAL A 190 -3.87 20.21 13.47
C VAL A 190 -4.70 21.22 12.68
N TYR A 191 -5.42 20.74 11.64
CA TYR A 191 -6.09 21.62 10.69
C TYR A 191 -7.62 21.67 10.81
N GLY A 192 -8.18 21.09 11.86
CA GLY A 192 -9.63 21.16 12.13
C GLY A 192 -10.49 20.43 11.07
N GLY A 193 -9.96 19.37 10.49
CA GLY A 193 -10.68 18.45 9.61
C GLY A 193 -10.28 18.48 8.13
N LYS A 194 -9.40 19.40 7.69
CA LYS A 194 -8.99 19.52 6.28
C LYS A 194 -7.55 19.94 6.14
N LEU A 195 -6.82 19.26 5.26
CA LEU A 195 -5.47 19.68 4.88
C LEU A 195 -5.50 21.01 4.11
N PRO A 196 -4.49 21.90 4.29
CA PRO A 196 -4.39 23.15 3.55
C PRO A 196 -4.12 22.95 2.04
N VAL A 197 -3.44 21.88 1.66
CA VAL A 197 -3.18 21.50 0.27
C VAL A 197 -3.76 20.13 0.00
N HIS A 198 -4.57 20.00 -1.05
CA HIS A 198 -5.15 18.72 -1.46
C HIS A 198 -4.05 17.72 -1.82
N VAL A 199 -4.12 16.52 -1.23
CA VAL A 199 -3.20 15.41 -1.52
C VAL A 199 -3.89 14.39 -2.42
N ARG A 200 -3.36 14.19 -3.62
CA ARG A 200 -3.83 13.17 -4.55
C ARG A 200 -2.83 12.03 -4.63
N CYS A 201 -3.25 10.83 -4.25
CA CYS A 201 -2.51 9.60 -4.41
C CYS A 201 -2.88 8.95 -5.74
N LEU A 202 -1.95 8.94 -6.71
CA LEU A 202 -2.08 8.21 -7.96
C LEU A 202 -1.36 6.87 -7.78
N ILE A 203 -2.13 5.79 -7.72
CA ILE A 203 -1.62 4.44 -7.46
C ILE A 203 -1.74 3.66 -8.77
N ASP A 204 -0.71 3.77 -9.59
CA ASP A 204 -0.57 2.97 -10.79
C ASP A 204 -0.24 1.52 -10.41
N GLU A 205 -0.74 0.56 -11.16
CA GLU A 205 -0.59 -0.87 -10.83
C GLU A 205 -0.95 -1.20 -9.37
N CYS A 206 -2.12 -0.70 -8.90
CA CYS A 206 -2.56 -0.82 -7.51
C CYS A 206 -2.52 -2.27 -6.96
N ALA A 207 -2.63 -3.26 -7.84
CA ALA A 207 -2.50 -4.66 -7.46
C ALA A 207 -1.07 -5.06 -7.06
N ASN A 208 -0.06 -4.32 -7.51
CA ASN A 208 1.35 -4.67 -7.30
C ASN A 208 1.96 -4.05 -6.04
N ILE A 209 1.29 -3.11 -5.39
CA ILE A 209 1.83 -2.42 -4.19
C ILE A 209 1.60 -3.19 -2.88
N GLY A 210 1.03 -4.40 -2.94
CA GLY A 210 0.59 -5.13 -1.75
C GLY A 210 -0.75 -4.63 -1.19
N GLN A 211 -1.13 -5.16 -0.04
CA GLN A 211 -2.39 -4.81 0.62
C GLN A 211 -2.20 -3.61 1.58
N ILE A 212 -2.93 -2.53 1.35
CA ILE A 212 -3.06 -1.43 2.33
C ILE A 212 -4.16 -1.84 3.32
N PRO A 213 -3.84 -2.11 4.60
CA PRO A 213 -4.85 -2.52 5.58
C PRO A 213 -5.97 -1.50 5.75
N ASN A 214 -7.22 -1.96 5.76
CA ASN A 214 -8.43 -1.14 5.91
C ASN A 214 -8.62 -0.08 4.80
N LEU A 215 -8.12 -0.31 3.59
CA LEU A 215 -8.28 0.63 2.46
C LEU A 215 -9.76 0.94 2.21
N GLU A 216 -10.67 -0.04 2.37
CA GLU A 216 -12.13 0.13 2.20
C GLU A 216 -12.72 1.20 3.13
N LYS A 217 -12.15 1.35 4.34
CA LYS A 217 -12.55 2.39 5.31
C LYS A 217 -11.89 3.73 5.01
N LEU A 218 -10.63 3.68 4.59
CA LEU A 218 -9.87 4.88 4.23
C LEU A 218 -10.53 5.62 3.07
N VAL A 219 -10.82 4.95 1.96
CA VAL A 219 -11.43 5.59 0.78
C VAL A 219 -12.82 6.17 1.05
N ALA A 220 -13.53 5.65 2.06
CA ALA A 220 -14.81 6.20 2.50
C ALA A 220 -14.68 7.52 3.28
N THR A 221 -13.52 7.79 3.89
CA THR A 221 -13.35 8.89 4.87
C THR A 221 -12.37 9.97 4.44
N ILE A 222 -11.38 9.68 3.60
CA ILE A 222 -10.29 10.60 3.25
C ILE A 222 -10.76 11.85 2.49
N ARG A 223 -11.86 11.76 1.76
CA ARG A 223 -12.41 12.86 0.95
C ARG A 223 -12.65 14.14 1.75
N SER A 224 -13.23 14.01 2.95
CA SER A 224 -13.52 15.17 3.81
C SER A 224 -12.26 15.90 4.28
N ARG A 225 -11.11 15.22 4.24
CA ARG A 225 -9.80 15.72 4.70
C ARG A 225 -8.92 16.28 3.58
N GLU A 226 -9.50 16.52 2.39
CA GLU A 226 -8.77 16.95 1.20
C GLU A 226 -7.72 15.92 0.73
N ILE A 227 -8.05 14.63 0.85
CA ILE A 227 -7.23 13.53 0.34
C ILE A 227 -8.05 12.75 -0.68
N SER A 228 -7.45 12.41 -1.82
CA SER A 228 -8.07 11.55 -2.84
C SER A 228 -7.12 10.44 -3.29
N ALA A 229 -7.71 9.30 -3.63
CA ALA A 229 -6.98 8.16 -4.19
C ALA A 229 -7.51 7.84 -5.60
N CYS A 230 -6.60 7.61 -6.53
CA CYS A 230 -6.87 7.08 -7.86
C CYS A 230 -6.19 5.72 -7.95
N LEU A 231 -6.98 4.66 -8.05
CA LEU A 231 -6.50 3.29 -8.16
C LEU A 231 -6.55 2.88 -9.62
N VAL A 232 -5.41 2.57 -10.21
CA VAL A 232 -5.33 2.04 -11.57
C VAL A 232 -5.14 0.53 -11.51
N LEU A 233 -5.93 -0.19 -12.29
CA LEU A 233 -5.99 -1.65 -12.30
C LEU A 233 -6.07 -2.13 -13.74
N GLN A 234 -5.47 -3.25 -14.04
CA GLN A 234 -5.64 -3.93 -15.33
C GLN A 234 -6.97 -4.69 -15.38
N ALA A 235 -7.44 -5.17 -14.21
CA ALA A 235 -8.72 -5.87 -14.09
C ALA A 235 -9.27 -5.76 -12.66
N ARG A 236 -10.60 -5.81 -12.51
CA ARG A 236 -11.26 -5.83 -11.20
C ARG A 236 -10.94 -7.09 -10.39
N SER A 237 -10.70 -8.22 -11.06
CA SER A 237 -10.30 -9.47 -10.44
C SER A 237 -9.00 -9.33 -9.61
N GLN A 238 -8.08 -8.46 -10.02
CA GLN A 238 -6.85 -8.17 -9.25
C GLN A 238 -7.19 -7.55 -7.88
N LEU A 239 -8.12 -6.61 -7.83
CA LEU A 239 -8.55 -6.02 -6.56
C LEU A 239 -9.23 -7.05 -5.65
N LYS A 240 -10.07 -7.93 -6.25
CA LYS A 240 -10.74 -9.04 -5.53
C LYS A 240 -9.74 -10.07 -4.98
N ALA A 241 -8.65 -10.34 -5.69
CA ALA A 241 -7.60 -11.24 -5.21
C ALA A 241 -6.96 -10.75 -3.90
N ILE A 242 -6.72 -9.43 -3.79
CA ILE A 242 -6.06 -8.80 -2.64
C ILE A 242 -7.04 -8.52 -1.50
N TYR A 243 -8.16 -7.85 -1.81
CA TYR A 243 -9.09 -7.33 -0.80
C TYR A 243 -10.32 -8.21 -0.58
N LYS A 244 -10.47 -9.32 -1.34
CA LYS A 244 -11.59 -10.26 -1.23
C LYS A 244 -12.94 -9.53 -1.24
N ASP A 245 -13.80 -9.77 -0.26
CA ASP A 245 -15.14 -9.16 -0.16
C ASP A 245 -15.09 -7.62 0.01
N ASN A 246 -14.00 -7.08 0.53
CA ASN A 246 -13.83 -5.63 0.66
C ASN A 246 -13.59 -4.91 -0.67
N ALA A 247 -13.24 -5.62 -1.74
CA ALA A 247 -13.01 -5.04 -3.07
C ALA A 247 -14.25 -4.29 -3.59
N ASP A 248 -15.43 -4.87 -3.42
CA ASP A 248 -16.68 -4.26 -3.87
C ASP A 248 -17.01 -3.00 -3.05
N THR A 249 -16.64 -2.97 -1.76
CA THR A 249 -16.75 -1.77 -0.92
C THR A 249 -15.80 -0.67 -1.37
N ILE A 250 -14.56 -1.02 -1.74
CA ILE A 250 -13.59 -0.05 -2.29
C ILE A 250 -14.14 0.57 -3.56
N VAL A 251 -14.55 -0.25 -4.53
CA VAL A 251 -15.11 0.22 -5.82
C VAL A 251 -16.37 1.07 -5.59
N GLY A 252 -17.27 0.66 -4.68
CA GLY A 252 -18.49 1.39 -4.35
C GLY A 252 -18.26 2.77 -3.72
N ASN A 253 -17.09 3.00 -3.11
CA ASN A 253 -16.70 4.30 -2.55
C ASN A 253 -15.98 5.21 -3.56
N MET A 254 -15.67 4.71 -4.77
CA MET A 254 -15.09 5.55 -5.84
C MET A 254 -16.19 6.36 -6.53
N ASP A 255 -16.10 7.67 -6.49
CA ASP A 255 -17.07 8.59 -7.12
C ASP A 255 -16.94 8.61 -8.64
N SER A 256 -15.78 8.30 -9.16
CA SER A 256 -15.46 8.29 -10.60
C SER A 256 -14.83 6.97 -10.98
N GLN A 257 -15.32 6.35 -12.05
CA GLN A 257 -14.74 5.14 -12.63
C GLN A 257 -14.54 5.37 -14.12
N ILE A 258 -13.37 5.01 -14.61
CA ILE A 258 -13.02 5.14 -16.03
C ILE A 258 -12.61 3.77 -16.56
N PHE A 259 -13.25 3.32 -17.65
CA PHE A 259 -12.88 2.11 -18.37
C PHE A 259 -12.15 2.51 -19.65
N LEU A 260 -10.92 2.08 -19.77
CA LEU A 260 -10.03 2.42 -20.88
C LEU A 260 -9.90 1.29 -21.91
N GLY A 261 -10.74 0.27 -21.81
CA GLY A 261 -10.67 -0.95 -22.61
C GLY A 261 -10.09 -2.12 -21.81
N GLY A 262 -10.27 -3.32 -22.31
CA GLY A 262 -9.82 -4.56 -21.72
C GLY A 262 -10.73 -5.71 -22.09
N SER A 263 -10.27 -6.94 -21.86
CA SER A 263 -10.98 -8.18 -22.23
C SER A 263 -11.25 -9.12 -21.04
N GLU A 264 -10.97 -8.68 -19.80
CA GLU A 264 -11.16 -9.53 -18.63
C GLU A 264 -12.66 -9.72 -18.33
N PRO A 265 -13.15 -10.98 -18.30
CA PRO A 265 -14.60 -11.26 -18.32
C PRO A 265 -15.37 -10.71 -17.13
N THR A 266 -14.77 -10.69 -15.92
CA THR A 266 -15.43 -10.18 -14.71
C THR A 266 -15.60 -8.67 -14.80
N THR A 267 -14.59 -7.94 -15.25
CA THR A 267 -14.65 -6.48 -15.46
C THR A 267 -15.70 -6.12 -16.50
N LEU A 268 -15.73 -6.84 -17.63
CA LEU A 268 -16.73 -6.60 -18.70
C LEU A 268 -18.15 -6.89 -18.21
N LYS A 269 -18.33 -7.96 -17.44
CA LYS A 269 -19.63 -8.30 -16.83
C LYS A 269 -20.12 -7.20 -15.91
N ASP A 270 -19.27 -6.82 -14.93
CA ASP A 270 -19.62 -5.81 -13.94
C ASP A 270 -19.93 -4.46 -14.62
N LEU A 271 -19.16 -4.10 -15.65
CA LEU A 271 -19.38 -2.86 -16.39
C LEU A 271 -20.69 -2.89 -17.19
N SER A 272 -20.98 -3.98 -17.91
CA SER A 272 -22.25 -4.13 -18.66
C SER A 272 -23.45 -4.02 -17.73
N GLU A 273 -23.42 -4.71 -16.58
CA GLU A 273 -24.47 -4.62 -15.56
C GLU A 273 -24.64 -3.21 -14.99
N MET A 274 -23.54 -2.49 -14.76
CA MET A 274 -23.56 -1.11 -14.27
C MET A 274 -24.10 -0.10 -15.29
N LEU A 275 -23.86 -0.31 -16.57
CA LEU A 275 -24.39 0.53 -17.65
C LEU A 275 -25.90 0.39 -17.76
N GLY A 276 -26.43 -0.76 -17.38
CA GLY A 276 -27.86 -1.04 -17.38
C GLY A 276 -28.40 -1.48 -18.73
N LYS A 277 -29.75 -1.41 -18.87
CA LYS A 277 -30.47 -1.90 -20.05
C LYS A 277 -31.35 -0.80 -20.65
N GLU A 278 -31.50 -0.84 -21.97
CA GLU A 278 -32.50 -0.09 -22.69
C GLU A 278 -33.65 -1.01 -23.13
N THR A 279 -34.79 -0.45 -23.44
CA THR A 279 -35.92 -1.19 -23.99
C THR A 279 -35.88 -1.10 -25.48
N ILE A 280 -35.77 -2.26 -26.15
CA ILE A 280 -35.85 -2.37 -27.59
C ILE A 280 -37.15 -3.04 -28.02
N ASP A 281 -37.68 -2.69 -29.18
CA ASP A 281 -38.82 -3.36 -29.80
C ASP A 281 -38.30 -4.52 -30.65
N ALA A 282 -38.62 -5.74 -30.24
CA ALA A 282 -38.30 -6.96 -31.00
C ALA A 282 -39.50 -7.43 -31.80
N PHE A 283 -39.25 -7.82 -33.04
CA PHE A 283 -40.26 -8.36 -33.95
C PHE A 283 -39.99 -9.84 -34.16
N ASN A 284 -40.91 -10.69 -33.70
CA ASN A 284 -40.91 -12.11 -34.01
C ASN A 284 -41.87 -12.37 -35.14
N THR A 285 -41.36 -12.89 -36.26
CA THR A 285 -42.20 -13.37 -37.39
C THR A 285 -42.33 -14.88 -37.29
N SER A 286 -43.54 -15.38 -37.26
CA SER A 286 -43.82 -16.81 -37.40
C SER A 286 -44.42 -17.08 -38.76
N ASP A 287 -43.78 -17.98 -39.52
CA ASP A 287 -44.25 -18.46 -40.82
C ASP A 287 -44.64 -19.95 -40.64
N THR A 288 -45.93 -20.23 -40.70
CA THR A 288 -46.44 -21.61 -40.63
C THR A 288 -46.69 -22.13 -42.03
N ARG A 289 -45.88 -23.06 -42.49
CA ARG A 289 -45.99 -23.74 -43.79
C ARG A 289 -46.83 -25.01 -43.64
N GLY A 290 -48.10 -24.94 -44.01
CA GLY A 290 -49.03 -26.06 -44.00
C GLY A 290 -50.19 -25.81 -44.96
N ASN A 291 -51.19 -26.67 -44.90
CA ASN A 291 -52.39 -26.55 -45.79
C ASN A 291 -53.17 -25.24 -45.58
N SER A 292 -52.84 -24.46 -44.59
CA SER A 292 -53.37 -23.11 -44.36
C SER A 292 -52.19 -22.25 -43.88
N PRO A 293 -51.46 -21.61 -44.82
CA PRO A 293 -50.31 -20.76 -44.43
C PRO A 293 -50.80 -19.53 -43.65
N SER A 294 -50.18 -19.27 -42.49
CA SER A 294 -50.46 -18.06 -41.72
C SER A 294 -49.16 -17.30 -41.41
N TYR A 295 -49.25 -16.00 -41.55
CA TYR A 295 -48.19 -15.07 -41.25
C TYR A 295 -48.57 -14.31 -39.99
N GLY A 296 -47.76 -14.39 -38.94
CA GLY A 296 -47.96 -13.65 -37.71
C GLY A 296 -46.72 -12.82 -37.37
N THR A 297 -46.92 -11.55 -37.04
CA THR A 297 -45.87 -10.69 -36.50
C THR A 297 -46.24 -10.36 -35.04
N THR A 298 -45.40 -10.75 -34.11
CA THR A 298 -45.58 -10.43 -32.68
C THR A 298 -44.59 -9.35 -32.26
N PHE A 299 -45.11 -8.29 -31.70
CA PHE A 299 -44.30 -7.21 -31.13
C PHE A 299 -44.02 -7.53 -29.66
N GLN A 300 -42.76 -7.53 -29.30
CA GLN A 300 -42.33 -7.76 -27.92
C GLN A 300 -41.32 -6.69 -27.50
N LYS A 301 -41.52 -6.10 -26.33
CA LYS A 301 -40.55 -5.22 -25.74
C LYS A 301 -39.56 -6.05 -24.92
N MET A 302 -38.28 -5.93 -25.24
CA MET A 302 -37.20 -6.64 -24.55
C MET A 302 -36.21 -5.63 -23.92
N GLY A 303 -35.70 -5.99 -22.74
CA GLY A 303 -34.56 -5.29 -22.19
C GLY A 303 -33.28 -5.75 -22.88
N HIS A 304 -32.57 -4.83 -23.52
CA HIS A 304 -31.25 -5.05 -24.12
C HIS A 304 -30.19 -4.36 -23.32
N GLU A 305 -29.05 -4.97 -23.11
CA GLU A 305 -27.92 -4.34 -22.44
C GLU A 305 -27.48 -3.12 -23.26
N LEU A 306 -27.24 -1.98 -22.58
CA LEU A 306 -26.82 -0.74 -23.26
C LEU A 306 -25.51 -0.93 -24.03
N LEU A 307 -24.58 -1.69 -23.45
CA LEU A 307 -23.41 -2.29 -24.10
C LEU A 307 -23.23 -3.70 -23.53
N SER A 308 -23.27 -4.70 -24.39
CA SER A 308 -23.03 -6.08 -24.03
C SER A 308 -21.52 -6.33 -23.75
N ARG A 309 -21.18 -7.47 -23.18
CA ARG A 309 -19.78 -7.82 -22.86
C ARG A 309 -18.90 -7.92 -24.10
N ASP A 310 -19.46 -8.45 -25.18
CA ASP A 310 -18.77 -8.60 -26.46
C ASP A 310 -18.54 -7.23 -27.14
N GLU A 311 -19.50 -6.32 -27.07
CA GLU A 311 -19.32 -4.93 -27.54
C GLU A 311 -18.27 -4.18 -26.71
N LEU A 312 -18.27 -4.36 -25.41
CA LEU A 312 -17.25 -3.78 -24.52
C LEU A 312 -15.85 -4.34 -24.79
N ALA A 313 -15.74 -5.64 -25.12
CA ALA A 313 -14.46 -6.28 -25.42
C ALA A 313 -13.82 -5.76 -26.71
N VAL A 314 -14.61 -5.25 -27.64
CA VAL A 314 -14.15 -4.68 -28.93
C VAL A 314 -14.25 -3.15 -28.96
N LEU A 315 -14.40 -2.52 -27.80
CA LEU A 315 -14.44 -1.05 -27.69
C LEU A 315 -13.23 -0.43 -28.38
N ASP A 316 -13.48 0.54 -29.24
CA ASP A 316 -12.43 1.26 -29.98
C ASP A 316 -11.32 1.77 -29.03
N GLY A 317 -10.06 1.54 -29.41
CA GLY A 317 -8.90 1.90 -28.60
C GLY A 317 -8.77 3.39 -28.27
N GLY A 318 -9.40 4.28 -29.06
CA GLY A 318 -9.48 5.71 -28.80
C GLY A 318 -10.64 6.13 -27.90
N LYS A 319 -11.54 5.19 -27.50
CA LYS A 319 -12.70 5.47 -26.66
C LYS A 319 -12.49 5.03 -25.21
N CYS A 320 -13.25 5.65 -24.32
CA CYS A 320 -13.36 5.28 -22.92
C CYS A 320 -14.79 5.43 -22.42
N ILE A 321 -15.11 4.73 -21.33
CA ILE A 321 -16.41 4.89 -20.65
C ILE A 321 -16.12 5.53 -19.30
N LEU A 322 -16.70 6.71 -19.08
CA LEU A 322 -16.63 7.45 -17.83
C LEU A 322 -17.94 7.31 -17.08
N GLN A 323 -17.85 6.91 -15.83
CA GLN A 323 -18.95 6.80 -14.91
C GLN A 323 -18.71 7.70 -13.70
N LEU A 324 -19.67 8.58 -13.42
CA LEU A 324 -19.66 9.48 -12.29
C LEU A 324 -20.86 9.21 -11.40
N ARG A 325 -20.68 9.27 -10.08
CA ARG A 325 -21.78 9.08 -9.13
C ARG A 325 -22.89 10.11 -9.38
N GLY A 326 -24.12 9.63 -9.53
CA GLY A 326 -25.31 10.47 -9.72
C GLY A 326 -25.53 11.00 -11.13
N VAL A 327 -24.72 10.58 -12.10
CA VAL A 327 -24.86 10.97 -13.52
C VAL A 327 -24.89 9.73 -14.40
N ARG A 328 -25.54 9.81 -15.55
CA ARG A 328 -25.52 8.73 -16.54
C ARG A 328 -24.11 8.52 -17.08
N PRO A 329 -23.72 7.29 -17.43
CA PRO A 329 -22.41 7.02 -18.03
C PRO A 329 -22.18 7.80 -19.32
N PHE A 330 -20.93 8.11 -19.60
CA PHE A 330 -20.49 8.79 -20.82
C PHE A 330 -19.59 7.86 -21.65
N LEU A 331 -19.87 7.75 -22.93
CA LEU A 331 -18.89 7.27 -23.92
C LEU A 331 -18.12 8.49 -24.42
N SER A 332 -16.81 8.49 -24.24
CA SER A 332 -15.95 9.63 -24.55
C SER A 332 -14.71 9.20 -25.33
N ASP A 333 -14.06 10.16 -25.96
CA ASP A 333 -12.74 9.95 -26.54
C ASP A 333 -11.65 10.00 -25.45
N LYS A 334 -10.63 9.15 -25.59
CA LYS A 334 -9.42 9.29 -24.79
C LYS A 334 -8.70 10.58 -25.14
N TYR A 335 -8.14 11.24 -24.15
CA TYR A 335 -7.36 12.45 -24.38
C TYR A 335 -6.09 12.12 -25.17
N ASP A 336 -5.83 12.85 -26.23
CA ASP A 336 -4.58 12.74 -26.98
C ASP A 336 -3.47 13.50 -26.23
N LEU A 337 -2.56 12.74 -25.61
CA LEU A 337 -1.46 13.28 -24.81
C LEU A 337 -0.54 14.22 -25.62
N THR A 338 -0.44 14.05 -26.94
CA THR A 338 0.39 14.91 -27.78
C THR A 338 -0.11 16.35 -27.82
N GLN A 339 -1.38 16.59 -27.52
CA GLN A 339 -2.01 17.91 -27.45
C GLN A 339 -1.80 18.60 -26.10
N HIS A 340 -1.25 17.89 -25.11
CA HIS A 340 -1.01 18.50 -23.79
C HIS A 340 0.11 19.56 -23.87
N PRO A 341 -0.06 20.75 -23.27
CA PRO A 341 0.96 21.80 -23.32
C PRO A 341 2.36 21.36 -22.87
N ASN A 342 2.42 20.46 -21.90
CA ASN A 342 3.66 19.93 -21.34
C ASN A 342 4.17 18.68 -22.06
N TYR A 343 3.54 18.20 -23.13
CA TYR A 343 4.00 17.01 -23.87
C TYR A 343 5.46 17.16 -24.31
N LYS A 344 5.86 18.37 -24.71
CA LYS A 344 7.23 18.69 -25.14
C LYS A 344 8.29 18.48 -24.03
N LEU A 345 7.88 18.33 -22.78
CA LEU A 345 8.77 18.09 -21.63
C LEU A 345 8.92 16.61 -21.30
N THR A 346 8.19 15.74 -22.00
CA THR A 346 8.23 14.28 -21.76
C THR A 346 9.38 13.64 -22.54
N SER A 347 9.82 12.47 -22.08
CA SER A 347 10.80 11.64 -22.79
C SER A 347 10.26 11.11 -24.12
N ASP A 348 8.95 10.95 -24.24
CA ASP A 348 8.30 10.50 -25.48
C ASP A 348 8.41 11.53 -26.60
N TYR A 349 8.48 12.82 -26.26
CA TYR A 349 8.71 13.89 -27.22
C TYR A 349 10.20 14.02 -27.59
N ASP A 350 11.09 14.02 -26.59
CA ASP A 350 12.55 14.08 -26.78
C ASP A 350 13.24 13.23 -25.71
N PRO A 351 13.98 12.17 -26.10
CA PRO A 351 14.72 11.33 -25.16
C PRO A 351 15.65 12.08 -24.20
N LYS A 352 16.08 13.29 -24.55
CA LYS A 352 16.88 14.16 -23.66
C LYS A 352 16.13 14.61 -22.41
N ASN A 353 14.80 14.56 -22.41
CA ASN A 353 13.95 14.88 -21.27
C ASN A 353 13.87 13.74 -20.25
N THR A 354 14.47 12.57 -20.55
CA THR A 354 14.51 11.45 -19.63
C THR A 354 15.14 11.86 -18.30
N PHE A 355 14.43 11.62 -17.20
CA PHE A 355 14.94 11.89 -15.87
C PHE A 355 16.05 10.93 -15.51
N ASP A 356 17.24 11.44 -15.26
CA ASP A 356 18.41 10.68 -14.85
C ASP A 356 18.58 10.82 -13.33
N ILE A 357 18.15 9.76 -12.60
CA ILE A 357 18.18 9.73 -11.15
C ILE A 357 19.60 9.78 -10.59
N GLU A 358 20.57 9.11 -11.23
CA GLU A 358 21.96 9.14 -10.77
C GLU A 358 22.56 10.55 -10.87
N LYS A 359 22.29 11.21 -11.98
CA LYS A 359 22.74 12.59 -12.18
C LYS A 359 22.07 13.56 -11.20
N TYR A 360 20.81 13.30 -10.85
CA TYR A 360 20.11 14.08 -9.85
C TYR A 360 20.71 13.88 -8.46
N LEU A 361 20.99 12.63 -8.05
CA LEU A 361 21.62 12.30 -6.77
C LEU A 361 23.04 12.88 -6.66
N LYS A 362 23.86 12.71 -7.71
CA LYS A 362 25.21 13.32 -7.77
C LYS A 362 25.21 14.87 -7.69
N ARG A 363 24.10 15.52 -8.08
CA ARG A 363 23.94 16.97 -7.88
C ARG A 363 23.63 17.32 -6.42
N LYS A 364 22.88 16.50 -5.73
CA LYS A 364 22.53 16.69 -4.31
C LYS A 364 23.73 16.45 -3.39
N GLU A 365 24.62 15.53 -3.78
CA GLU A 365 25.87 15.23 -3.07
C GLU A 365 26.97 16.30 -3.30
N LYS A 366 26.84 17.15 -4.27
CA LYS A 366 27.71 18.32 -4.38
C LYS A 366 27.34 19.28 -3.26
N ILE A 367 28.04 19.12 -2.15
CA ILE A 367 28.14 20.09 -1.06
C ILE A 367 28.38 21.46 -1.72
N ASN A 368 27.55 22.44 -1.43
CA ASN A 368 27.77 23.78 -1.90
C ASN A 368 29.16 24.21 -1.40
N SER A 369 30.06 24.51 -2.29
CA SER A 369 31.43 24.97 -1.96
C SER A 369 31.46 26.29 -1.16
N ASN A 370 30.29 26.85 -0.87
CA ASN A 370 30.08 28.02 -0.04
C ASN A 370 29.62 27.71 1.39
N ASP A 371 29.41 26.44 1.73
CA ASP A 371 29.13 26.07 3.12
C ASP A 371 30.44 26.14 3.91
N GLU A 372 30.52 27.06 4.86
CA GLU A 372 31.64 27.13 5.80
C GLU A 372 31.61 25.89 6.71
N PHE A 373 32.54 24.97 6.46
CA PHE A 373 32.75 23.82 7.34
C PHE A 373 33.64 24.24 8.51
N VAL A 374 33.12 24.10 9.71
CA VAL A 374 33.98 24.14 10.92
C VAL A 374 34.60 22.76 11.10
N VAL A 375 35.87 22.62 10.76
CA VAL A 375 36.62 21.41 11.10
C VAL A 375 36.85 21.42 12.61
N ILE A 376 36.10 20.56 13.31
CA ILE A 376 36.34 20.32 14.73
C ILE A 376 37.41 19.22 14.82
N ASP A 377 38.57 19.57 15.37
CA ASP A 377 39.63 18.60 15.60
C ASP A 377 39.14 17.58 16.65
N ALA A 378 39.25 16.29 16.36
CA ALA A 378 38.76 15.21 17.23
C ALA A 378 39.41 15.28 18.64
N ASP A 379 40.61 15.82 18.74
CA ASP A 379 41.34 16.02 20.00
C ASP A 379 40.83 17.21 20.84
N SER A 380 39.90 18.01 20.30
CA SER A 380 39.30 19.17 20.98
C SER A 380 37.94 18.87 21.63
N LEU A 381 37.41 17.65 21.48
CA LEU A 381 36.17 17.23 22.11
C LEU A 381 36.41 16.87 23.58
N PRO A 382 35.56 17.32 24.52
CA PRO A 382 35.70 16.90 25.92
C PRO A 382 35.51 15.38 26.02
N PRO A 383 36.28 14.71 26.87
CA PRO A 383 36.13 13.26 27.09
C PRO A 383 34.72 12.95 27.57
N ALA A 384 34.14 11.86 27.00
CA ALA A 384 32.78 11.40 27.25
C ALA A 384 32.51 11.01 28.69
#